data_d27f80cfe0c643cf33624f675095bea0
#
_entry.id   d27f80cfe0c643cf33624f675095bea0
#
_cell.length_a   1.000
_cell.length_b   1.000
_cell.length_c   1.000
_cell.angle_alpha   90.00
_cell.angle_beta   90.00
_cell.angle_gamma   90.00
#
_symmetry.space_group_name_H-M   'P 1'
#
loop_
_entity.id
_entity.type
_entity.pdbx_description
1 polymer ?
#
loop_
_entity_poly.entity_id
_entity_poly.type
_entity_poly.pdbx_seq_one_letter_code
_entity_poly.pdbx_strand_id
1 'polypeptide(L)'
;MKKSLLVSLILLSGILLTACEKKSEENNENLSSDNEILSSNTENMTDCTKEVQTYLDWADKEWKWEAIKVWDNIVVDYIWRLEDWTVFDTSIESIARACGKYSEGRDYTQWLSFEVWAWQMIKWFDDGVVWMKLWQTKTVKFGPDEWYGQRNEQYIISYTKDEIGDLTLYNVWDYFQPNPYAYGTITKITDKELVVDFNHELAGKDLIFDITIKSIN
;
A
#
# COMPACT_ATOMS: atom_id res chain seq x y z
N MET A 1 -7.60 44.46 44.29
CA MET A 1 -8.07 45.72 43.66
C MET A 1 -8.61 45.33 42.29
N LYS A 2 -9.80 45.05 42.17
CA LYS A 2 -11.07 45.72 41.76
C LYS A 2 -10.90 46.74 40.65
N LYS A 3 -11.49 46.43 39.47
CA LYS A 3 -12.35 47.26 38.59
C LYS A 3 -12.57 46.46 37.30
N SER A 4 -13.68 45.85 37.00
CA SER A 4 -15.09 46.25 36.86
C SER A 4 -15.40 47.08 35.62
N LEU A 5 -16.24 46.47 34.76
CA LEU A 5 -17.30 46.97 33.89
C LEU A 5 -16.98 47.93 32.73
N LEU A 6 -17.46 47.65 31.54
CA LEU A 6 -18.71 48.25 31.06
C LEU A 6 -19.23 47.54 29.78
N VAL A 7 -20.51 47.18 29.91
CA VAL A 7 -21.46 46.77 28.86
C VAL A 7 -21.81 48.02 28.03
N SER A 8 -21.90 47.91 26.71
CA SER A 8 -22.70 48.87 25.94
C SER A 8 -23.48 48.16 24.82
N LEU A 9 -24.77 48.14 25.09
CA LEU A 9 -25.85 47.71 24.22
C LEU A 9 -26.22 48.91 23.34
N ILE A 10 -26.24 48.73 22.01
CA ILE A 10 -26.98 49.64 21.11
C ILE A 10 -27.85 48.81 20.18
N LEU A 11 -29.13 49.00 20.36
CA LEU A 11 -30.26 48.56 19.54
C LEU A 11 -30.59 49.59 18.46
N LEU A 12 -31.30 49.11 17.42
CA LEU A 12 -32.10 49.76 16.40
C LEU A 12 -31.30 50.25 15.15
N SER A 13 -31.66 49.87 13.95
CA SER A 13 -32.97 49.98 13.30
C SER A 13 -32.99 49.21 11.98
N GLY A 14 -34.15 48.68 11.62
CA GLY A 14 -34.44 47.96 10.42
C GLY A 14 -34.44 48.82 9.13
N ILE A 15 -34.12 48.15 8.06
CA ILE A 15 -34.59 48.52 6.71
C ILE A 15 -34.96 47.24 6.02
N LEU A 16 -36.24 47.07 5.74
CA LEU A 16 -36.75 46.13 4.73
C LEU A 16 -36.32 46.64 3.36
N LEU A 17 -35.66 45.78 2.59
CA LEU A 17 -35.63 45.89 1.15
C LEU A 17 -35.80 44.49 0.55
N THR A 18 -37.01 44.29 0.09
CA THR A 18 -37.35 43.23 -0.90
C THR A 18 -36.60 43.51 -2.19
N ALA A 19 -35.85 42.52 -2.69
CA ALA A 19 -35.64 42.37 -4.11
C ALA A 19 -34.98 41.03 -4.46
N CYS A 20 -35.65 40.33 -5.33
CA CYS A 20 -35.16 39.38 -6.35
C CYS A 20 -34.61 38.04 -5.89
N GLU A 21 -35.50 37.06 -6.00
CA GLU A 21 -35.16 35.72 -6.49
C GLU A 21 -34.18 35.79 -7.66
N LYS A 22 -33.02 35.23 -7.47
CA LYS A 22 -32.24 34.68 -8.57
C LYS A 22 -31.88 33.25 -8.18
N LYS A 23 -32.66 32.33 -8.72
CA LYS A 23 -32.42 30.92 -8.82
C LYS A 23 -30.99 30.71 -9.36
N SER A 24 -30.07 30.28 -8.54
CA SER A 24 -28.82 29.69 -8.99
C SER A 24 -29.00 28.16 -8.97
N GLU A 25 -29.53 27.65 -10.06
CA GLU A 25 -29.27 26.29 -10.50
C GLU A 25 -27.83 26.29 -10.98
N GLU A 26 -26.91 25.88 -10.13
CA GLU A 26 -25.56 25.42 -10.54
C GLU A 26 -24.92 24.71 -9.33
N ASN A 27 -24.65 23.44 -9.52
CA ASN A 27 -23.72 22.54 -8.86
C ASN A 27 -24.33 21.24 -8.34
N ASN A 28 -25.12 20.57 -9.20
CA ASN A 28 -25.52 19.19 -8.94
C ASN A 28 -25.00 18.21 -10.04
N GLU A 29 -24.13 18.66 -10.94
CA GLU A 29 -23.58 17.80 -11.99
C GLU A 29 -22.24 17.13 -11.62
N ASN A 30 -21.54 17.61 -10.58
CA ASN A 30 -20.26 17.02 -10.19
C ASN A 30 -20.36 15.82 -9.25
N LEU A 31 -21.50 15.61 -8.57
CA LEU A 31 -21.68 14.44 -7.70
C LEU A 31 -22.03 13.16 -8.47
N SER A 32 -22.60 13.32 -9.67
CA SER A 32 -22.97 12.20 -10.55
C SER A 32 -21.77 11.62 -11.30
N SER A 33 -20.83 12.49 -11.73
CA SER A 33 -19.64 12.04 -12.45
C SER A 33 -18.65 11.31 -11.57
N ASP A 34 -18.50 11.74 -10.31
CA ASP A 34 -17.60 11.07 -9.35
C ASP A 34 -18.13 9.69 -8.93
N ASN A 35 -19.45 9.54 -8.81
CA ASN A 35 -20.08 8.24 -8.56
C ASN A 35 -20.04 7.31 -9.76
N GLU A 36 -20.14 7.81 -10.99
CA GLU A 36 -20.01 7.00 -12.21
C GLU A 36 -18.55 6.58 -12.44
N ILE A 37 -17.57 7.45 -12.17
CA ILE A 37 -16.14 7.12 -12.25
C ILE A 37 -15.78 6.09 -11.17
N LEU A 38 -16.31 6.22 -9.96
CA LEU A 38 -16.09 5.25 -8.88
C LEU A 38 -16.72 3.89 -9.21
N SER A 39 -17.94 3.87 -9.77
CA SER A 39 -18.61 2.62 -10.17
C SER A 39 -17.93 1.95 -11.36
N SER A 40 -17.45 2.71 -12.35
CA SER A 40 -16.75 2.15 -13.51
C SER A 40 -15.37 1.60 -13.16
N ASN A 41 -14.68 2.14 -12.16
CA ASN A 41 -13.41 1.63 -11.68
C ASN A 41 -13.55 0.33 -10.87
N THR A 42 -14.69 0.09 -10.23
CA THR A 42 -14.93 -1.14 -9.46
C THR A 42 -15.29 -2.34 -10.32
N GLU A 43 -15.84 -2.15 -11.52
CA GLU A 43 -16.24 -3.26 -12.42
C GLU A 43 -15.03 -4.00 -13.04
N ASN A 44 -13.84 -3.38 -13.11
CA ASN A 44 -12.63 -3.98 -13.68
C ASN A 44 -11.56 -4.36 -12.63
N MET A 45 -11.86 -4.20 -11.33
CA MET A 45 -10.92 -4.57 -10.27
C MET A 45 -10.85 -6.09 -10.10
N THR A 46 -9.64 -6.63 -9.95
CA THR A 46 -9.44 -8.05 -9.58
C THR A 46 -10.00 -8.31 -8.18
N ASP A 47 -10.32 -9.58 -7.86
CA ASP A 47 -10.78 -9.96 -6.52
C ASP A 47 -9.77 -9.57 -5.44
N CYS A 48 -8.47 -9.70 -5.74
CA CYS A 48 -7.39 -9.23 -4.87
C CYS A 48 -7.50 -7.73 -4.56
N THR A 49 -7.62 -6.89 -5.58
CA THR A 49 -7.70 -5.43 -5.41
C THR A 49 -8.94 -5.02 -4.61
N LYS A 50 -10.08 -5.67 -4.86
CA LYS A 50 -11.33 -5.43 -4.11
C LYS A 50 -11.18 -5.78 -2.63
N GLU A 51 -10.56 -6.91 -2.32
CA GLU A 51 -10.35 -7.35 -0.94
C GLU A 51 -9.44 -6.38 -0.18
N VAL A 52 -8.34 -5.95 -0.81
CA VAL A 52 -7.43 -4.93 -0.24
C VAL A 52 -8.18 -3.64 0.02
N GLN A 53 -8.92 -3.12 -0.96
CA GLN A 53 -9.65 -1.86 -0.81
C GLN A 53 -10.73 -1.96 0.28
N THR A 54 -11.48 -3.07 0.32
CA THR A 54 -12.49 -3.32 1.35
C THR A 54 -11.87 -3.30 2.74
N TYR A 55 -10.72 -3.92 2.91
CA TYR A 55 -10.00 -3.89 4.19
C TYR A 55 -9.54 -2.48 4.57
N LEU A 56 -8.93 -1.74 3.64
CA LEU A 56 -8.46 -0.38 3.91
C LEU A 56 -9.60 0.57 4.25
N ASP A 57 -10.72 0.48 3.55
CA ASP A 57 -11.92 1.28 3.81
C ASP A 57 -12.55 0.97 5.17
N TRP A 58 -12.45 -0.28 5.63
CA TRP A 58 -12.91 -0.68 6.96
C TRP A 58 -11.96 -0.22 8.05
N ALA A 59 -10.66 -0.41 7.88
CA ALA A 59 -9.65 -0.17 8.89
C ALA A 59 -9.52 1.31 9.29
N ASP A 60 -9.76 2.23 8.38
CA ASP A 60 -9.60 3.68 8.65
C ASP A 60 -10.82 4.33 9.36
N LYS A 61 -11.87 3.57 9.70
CA LYS A 61 -13.13 4.13 10.23
C LYS A 61 -13.22 4.24 11.75
N GLU A 62 -12.42 3.48 12.50
CA GLU A 62 -12.53 3.41 13.97
C GLU A 62 -11.25 3.83 14.70
N TRP A 63 -11.14 5.10 15.06
CA TRP A 63 -9.97 5.62 15.78
C TRP A 63 -10.24 5.70 17.30
N LYS A 64 -9.37 5.08 18.10
CA LYS A 64 -9.29 5.31 19.54
C LYS A 64 -8.18 6.32 19.86
N TRP A 65 -8.35 7.06 20.97
CA TRP A 65 -7.53 8.22 21.29
C TRP A 65 -6.08 7.92 21.69
N GLU A 66 -5.75 6.67 22.00
CA GLU A 66 -4.40 6.27 22.41
C GLU A 66 -3.45 6.25 21.22
N ALA A 67 -2.35 7.00 21.32
CA ALA A 67 -1.33 7.06 20.31
C ALA A 67 -0.11 6.25 20.75
N ILE A 68 0.48 5.53 19.79
CA ILE A 68 1.70 4.73 19.96
C ILE A 68 2.86 5.62 20.37
N LYS A 69 3.62 5.15 21.34
CA LYS A 69 4.86 5.75 21.83
C LYS A 69 6.01 4.78 21.61
N VAL A 70 7.22 5.30 21.69
CA VAL A 70 8.44 4.50 21.76
C VAL A 70 8.38 3.54 22.93
N TRP A 71 8.77 2.30 22.73
CA TRP A 71 8.73 1.18 23.68
C TRP A 71 7.36 0.57 23.95
N ASP A 72 6.29 1.02 23.26
CA ASP A 72 5.03 0.30 23.28
C ASP A 72 5.17 -1.03 22.55
N ASN A 73 4.54 -2.07 23.08
CA ASN A 73 4.36 -3.34 22.36
C ASN A 73 3.10 -3.23 21.52
N ILE A 74 3.25 -3.35 20.21
CA ILE A 74 2.14 -3.22 19.28
C ILE A 74 1.93 -4.48 18.46
N VAL A 75 0.72 -4.63 17.99
CA VAL A 75 0.35 -5.64 16.99
C VAL A 75 -0.21 -4.92 15.78
N VAL A 76 0.26 -5.31 14.60
CA VAL A 76 -0.16 -4.69 13.35
C VAL A 76 -0.63 -5.73 12.34
N ASP A 77 -1.60 -5.35 11.51
CA ASP A 77 -1.80 -5.94 10.20
C ASP A 77 -1.01 -5.16 9.16
N TYR A 78 -0.60 -5.85 8.10
CA TYR A 78 0.07 -5.20 6.99
C TYR A 78 -0.35 -5.77 5.64
N ILE A 79 -0.27 -4.92 4.62
CA ILE A 79 -0.39 -5.28 3.22
C ILE A 79 0.81 -4.67 2.49
N TRP A 80 1.63 -5.48 1.86
CA TRP A 80 2.77 -5.06 1.07
C TRP A 80 2.45 -5.26 -0.41
N ARG A 81 2.43 -4.17 -1.14
CA ARG A 81 1.97 -4.16 -2.53
C ARG A 81 2.78 -3.22 -3.40
N LEU A 82 2.62 -3.37 -4.70
CA LEU A 82 3.09 -2.44 -5.72
C LEU A 82 2.03 -1.36 -6.01
N GLU A 83 2.38 -0.37 -6.83
CA GLU A 83 1.45 0.70 -7.24
C GLU A 83 0.27 0.17 -8.06
N ASP A 84 0.48 -0.90 -8.81
CA ASP A 84 -0.54 -1.58 -9.62
C ASP A 84 -1.46 -2.52 -8.81
N TRP A 85 -1.43 -2.41 -7.47
CA TRP A 85 -2.16 -3.25 -6.54
C TRP A 85 -1.72 -4.72 -6.46
N THR A 86 -0.63 -5.10 -7.11
CA THR A 86 -0.04 -6.43 -6.96
C THR A 86 0.47 -6.61 -5.53
N VAL A 87 -0.21 -7.43 -4.74
CA VAL A 87 0.22 -7.80 -3.38
C VAL A 87 1.35 -8.82 -3.47
N PHE A 88 2.46 -8.56 -2.77
CA PHE A 88 3.57 -9.52 -2.68
C PHE A 88 3.68 -10.18 -1.30
N ASP A 89 3.19 -9.55 -0.21
CA ASP A 89 3.01 -10.17 1.10
C ASP A 89 1.92 -9.46 1.93
N THR A 90 1.30 -10.19 2.86
CA THR A 90 0.29 -9.65 3.79
C THR A 90 0.13 -10.53 5.02
N SER A 91 -0.22 -9.94 6.16
CA SER A 91 -0.62 -10.66 7.38
C SER A 91 -2.09 -11.11 7.37
N ILE A 92 -2.88 -10.67 6.41
CA ILE A 92 -4.34 -10.85 6.39
C ILE A 92 -4.72 -12.03 5.52
N GLU A 93 -5.30 -13.07 6.12
CA GLU A 93 -5.61 -14.33 5.42
C GLU A 93 -6.55 -14.15 4.23
N SER A 94 -7.62 -13.37 4.37
CA SER A 94 -8.57 -13.14 3.26
C SER A 94 -7.89 -12.51 2.05
N ILE A 95 -7.05 -11.53 2.28
CA ILE A 95 -6.25 -10.88 1.23
C ILE A 95 -5.22 -11.85 0.64
N ALA A 96 -4.51 -12.61 1.49
CA ALA A 96 -3.55 -13.60 1.01
C ALA A 96 -4.21 -14.62 0.07
N ARG A 97 -5.42 -15.09 0.40
CA ARG A 97 -6.19 -16.02 -0.45
C ARG A 97 -6.64 -15.37 -1.76
N ALA A 98 -7.23 -14.17 -1.70
CA ALA A 98 -7.70 -13.45 -2.87
C ALA A 98 -6.58 -13.08 -3.83
N CYS A 99 -5.37 -12.81 -3.29
CA CYS A 99 -4.19 -12.39 -4.05
C CYS A 99 -3.25 -13.55 -4.43
N GLY A 100 -3.60 -14.81 -4.14
CA GLY A 100 -2.77 -15.98 -4.44
C GLY A 100 -1.45 -16.02 -3.65
N LYS A 101 -1.42 -15.40 -2.47
CA LYS A 101 -0.26 -15.35 -1.56
C LYS A 101 -0.47 -16.20 -0.30
N TYR A 102 -1.54 -16.99 -0.26
CA TYR A 102 -1.81 -17.85 0.87
C TYR A 102 -0.79 -18.99 0.97
N SER A 103 -0.31 -19.23 2.19
CA SER A 103 0.59 -20.34 2.52
C SER A 103 0.00 -21.16 3.66
N GLU A 104 -0.19 -22.46 3.46
CA GLU A 104 -0.73 -23.38 4.49
C GLU A 104 0.13 -23.47 5.75
N GLY A 105 1.43 -23.22 5.62
CA GLY A 105 2.37 -23.26 6.75
C GLY A 105 2.41 -21.98 7.58
N ARG A 106 1.68 -20.94 7.17
CA ARG A 106 1.66 -19.65 7.85
C ARG A 106 0.46 -19.54 8.78
N ASP A 107 0.71 -19.14 10.03
CA ASP A 107 -0.34 -18.82 10.98
C ASP A 107 -0.79 -17.37 10.82
N TYR A 108 -1.89 -17.16 10.11
CA TYR A 108 -2.48 -15.84 9.90
C TYR A 108 -3.24 -15.31 11.12
N THR A 109 -3.37 -16.10 12.20
CA THR A 109 -3.93 -15.63 13.46
C THR A 109 -2.87 -14.91 14.31
N GLN A 110 -1.60 -15.13 14.02
CA GLN A 110 -0.48 -14.44 14.65
C GLN A 110 -0.05 -13.26 13.79
N TRP A 111 -0.57 -12.11 14.11
CA TRP A 111 -0.22 -10.83 13.50
C TRP A 111 1.24 -10.45 13.82
N LEU A 112 1.79 -9.50 13.09
CA LEU A 112 3.12 -8.99 13.36
C LEU A 112 3.12 -8.20 14.68
N SER A 113 3.83 -8.73 15.69
CA SER A 113 3.99 -8.11 17.00
C SER A 113 5.44 -7.70 17.23
N PHE A 114 5.67 -6.49 17.68
CA PHE A 114 7.01 -5.98 18.01
C PHE A 114 6.94 -4.82 19.01
N GLU A 115 8.07 -4.56 19.67
CA GLU A 115 8.27 -3.40 20.52
C GLU A 115 8.84 -2.26 19.68
N VAL A 116 8.17 -1.11 19.69
CA VAL A 116 8.54 0.07 18.88
C VAL A 116 9.91 0.60 19.29
N TRP A 117 10.81 0.76 18.31
CA TRP A 117 12.22 1.17 18.48
C TRP A 117 13.13 0.16 19.19
N ALA A 118 12.70 -1.06 19.40
CA ALA A 118 13.57 -2.13 19.91
C ALA A 118 14.47 -2.75 18.82
N TRP A 119 14.57 -2.14 17.64
CA TRP A 119 15.38 -2.61 16.49
C TRP A 119 14.96 -4.00 15.97
N GLN A 120 13.73 -4.41 16.25
CA GLN A 120 13.14 -5.66 15.73
C GLN A 120 12.65 -5.48 14.30
N MET A 121 12.32 -4.24 13.94
CA MET A 121 11.86 -3.83 12.62
C MET A 121 12.87 -2.90 11.95
N ILE A 122 12.74 -2.72 10.65
CA ILE A 122 13.52 -1.72 9.93
C ILE A 122 13.12 -0.32 10.38
N LYS A 123 14.10 0.55 10.47
CA LYS A 123 13.98 1.87 11.11
C LYS A 123 12.75 2.67 10.69
N TRP A 124 12.46 2.72 9.41
CA TRP A 124 11.32 3.52 8.91
C TRP A 124 9.95 2.91 9.27
N PHE A 125 9.88 1.57 9.48
CA PHE A 125 8.67 0.93 9.98
C PHE A 125 8.43 1.35 11.43
N ASP A 126 9.47 1.30 12.28
CA ASP A 126 9.43 1.79 13.64
C ASP A 126 9.04 3.28 13.70
N ASP A 127 9.69 4.13 12.89
CA ASP A 127 9.37 5.57 12.82
C ASP A 127 7.94 5.81 12.29
N GLY A 128 7.51 4.96 11.38
CA GLY A 128 6.22 5.06 10.71
C GLY A 128 5.02 4.85 11.62
N VAL A 129 5.14 3.98 12.64
CA VAL A 129 4.04 3.65 13.55
C VAL A 129 3.92 4.59 14.74
N VAL A 130 4.98 5.32 15.09
CA VAL A 130 4.94 6.30 16.20
C VAL A 130 3.87 7.35 15.93
N TRP A 131 3.05 7.66 16.95
CA TRP A 131 1.89 8.55 16.92
C TRP A 131 0.67 8.00 16.16
N MET A 132 0.75 6.83 15.55
CA MET A 132 -0.46 6.16 15.05
C MET A 132 -1.37 5.76 16.21
N LYS A 133 -2.66 5.62 15.89
CA LYS A 133 -3.70 5.25 16.86
C LYS A 133 -4.19 3.84 16.59
N LEU A 134 -4.82 3.23 17.59
CA LEU A 134 -5.48 1.95 17.42
C LEU A 134 -6.48 2.00 16.26
N TRP A 135 -6.43 1.01 15.37
CA TRP A 135 -7.21 0.88 14.13
C TRP A 135 -6.89 1.91 13.04
N GLN A 136 -5.92 2.79 13.27
CA GLN A 136 -5.45 3.66 12.20
C GLN A 136 -4.67 2.87 11.18
N THR A 137 -4.92 3.13 9.89
CA THR A 137 -4.10 2.65 8.78
C THR A 137 -3.24 3.79 8.25
N LYS A 138 -1.98 3.49 7.97
CA LYS A 138 -1.03 4.40 7.34
C LYS A 138 -0.41 3.73 6.13
N THR A 139 -0.47 4.41 5.00
CA THR A 139 0.21 4.01 3.77
C THR A 139 1.55 4.72 3.68
N VAL A 140 2.62 3.96 3.48
CA VAL A 140 3.98 4.47 3.28
C VAL A 140 4.52 3.94 1.97
N LYS A 141 5.12 4.82 1.17
CA LYS A 141 5.71 4.46 -0.12
C LYS A 141 7.23 4.61 -0.04
N PHE A 142 7.94 3.64 -0.61
CA PHE A 142 9.40 3.57 -0.67
C PHE A 142 9.85 3.41 -2.10
N GLY A 143 10.87 4.17 -2.46
CA GLY A 143 11.55 4.00 -3.73
C GLY A 143 12.53 2.81 -3.74
N PRO A 144 12.99 2.41 -4.93
CA PRO A 144 13.89 1.26 -5.07
C PRO A 144 15.16 1.36 -4.23
N ASP A 145 15.74 2.55 -4.11
CA ASP A 145 17.02 2.77 -3.41
C ASP A 145 16.94 2.49 -1.90
N GLU A 146 15.72 2.47 -1.34
CA GLU A 146 15.48 2.21 0.08
C GLU A 146 15.33 0.71 0.39
N TRP A 147 15.26 -0.17 -0.66
CA TRP A 147 14.97 -1.59 -0.52
C TRP A 147 15.87 -2.49 -1.36
N TYR A 148 15.39 -2.88 -2.55
CA TYR A 148 16.06 -3.86 -3.43
C TYR A 148 16.99 -3.21 -4.45
N GLY A 149 17.14 -1.88 -4.39
CA GLY A 149 17.95 -1.10 -5.32
C GLY A 149 17.32 -0.97 -6.70
N GLN A 150 18.01 -0.24 -7.55
CA GLN A 150 17.63 -0.07 -8.95
C GLN A 150 17.86 -1.36 -9.73
N ARG A 151 17.07 -1.59 -10.77
CA ARG A 151 17.33 -2.65 -11.72
C ARG A 151 18.67 -2.41 -12.42
N ASN A 152 19.53 -3.41 -12.46
CA ASN A 152 20.85 -3.34 -13.06
C ASN A 152 20.87 -4.14 -14.38
N GLU A 153 21.11 -3.45 -15.49
CA GLU A 153 21.21 -4.08 -16.81
C GLU A 153 22.35 -5.10 -16.92
N GLN A 154 23.38 -5.01 -16.08
CA GLN A 154 24.47 -5.98 -16.03
C GLN A 154 24.04 -7.36 -15.50
N TYR A 155 22.89 -7.44 -14.84
CA TYR A 155 22.28 -8.68 -14.37
C TYR A 155 21.31 -9.30 -15.37
N ILE A 156 21.21 -8.71 -16.58
CA ILE A 156 20.46 -9.28 -17.70
C ILE A 156 21.44 -9.96 -18.62
N ILE A 157 21.44 -11.29 -18.64
CA ILE A 157 22.45 -12.10 -19.30
C ILE A 157 21.80 -12.93 -20.41
N SER A 158 22.41 -12.91 -21.60
CA SER A 158 22.04 -13.79 -22.71
C SER A 158 22.86 -15.07 -22.66
N TYR A 159 22.19 -16.20 -22.79
CA TYR A 159 22.79 -17.51 -22.94
C TYR A 159 22.50 -18.05 -24.36
N THR A 160 23.53 -18.42 -25.08
CA THR A 160 23.40 -18.97 -26.44
C THR A 160 23.01 -20.46 -26.41
N LYS A 161 22.48 -20.95 -27.52
CA LYS A 161 22.18 -22.37 -27.70
C LYS A 161 23.40 -23.27 -27.47
N ASP A 162 24.60 -22.81 -27.82
CA ASP A 162 25.84 -23.57 -27.67
C ASP A 162 26.24 -23.73 -26.17
N GLU A 163 25.83 -22.80 -25.31
CA GLU A 163 26.12 -22.81 -23.88
C GLU A 163 25.15 -23.68 -23.07
N ILE A 164 23.87 -23.71 -23.47
CA ILE A 164 22.82 -24.34 -22.63
C ILE A 164 22.03 -25.43 -23.34
N GLY A 165 22.30 -25.68 -24.61
CA GLY A 165 21.69 -26.77 -25.37
C GLY A 165 20.34 -26.41 -26.01
N ASP A 166 19.36 -27.29 -25.88
CA ASP A 166 18.06 -27.16 -26.56
C ASP A 166 17.17 -26.10 -25.90
N LEU A 167 16.99 -24.98 -26.58
CA LEU A 167 16.19 -23.85 -26.13
C LEU A 167 14.68 -24.14 -26.05
N THR A 168 14.21 -25.21 -26.73
CA THR A 168 12.78 -25.59 -26.70
C THR A 168 12.33 -26.19 -25.36
N LEU A 169 13.29 -26.50 -24.48
CA LEU A 169 13.02 -27.01 -23.14
C LEU A 169 12.63 -25.92 -22.13
N TYR A 170 12.73 -24.65 -22.51
CA TYR A 170 12.49 -23.50 -21.64
C TYR A 170 11.28 -22.71 -22.10
N ASN A 171 10.62 -22.03 -21.16
CA ASN A 171 9.55 -21.06 -21.42
C ASN A 171 9.92 -19.70 -20.85
N VAL A 172 9.36 -18.65 -21.43
CA VAL A 172 9.42 -17.30 -20.86
C VAL A 172 8.71 -17.34 -19.51
N TRP A 173 9.29 -16.70 -18.50
CA TRP A 173 8.90 -16.67 -17.10
C TRP A 173 9.27 -17.90 -16.27
N ASP A 174 9.89 -18.95 -16.87
CA ASP A 174 10.50 -20.00 -16.08
C ASP A 174 11.73 -19.48 -15.33
N TYR A 175 12.05 -20.12 -14.21
CA TYR A 175 13.30 -19.89 -13.50
C TYR A 175 14.44 -20.61 -14.20
N PHE A 176 15.56 -19.90 -14.34
CA PHE A 176 16.80 -20.44 -14.87
C PHE A 176 17.90 -20.37 -13.82
N GLN A 177 18.56 -21.50 -13.58
CA GLN A 177 19.63 -21.63 -12.58
C GLN A 177 20.89 -22.19 -13.25
N PRO A 178 21.82 -21.32 -13.70
CA PRO A 178 23.08 -21.78 -14.34
C PRO A 178 24.06 -22.42 -13.37
N ASN A 179 23.94 -22.12 -12.07
CA ASN A 179 24.76 -22.67 -11.00
C ASN A 179 23.99 -22.61 -9.66
N PRO A 180 24.45 -23.32 -8.60
CA PRO A 180 23.73 -23.39 -7.33
C PRO A 180 23.51 -22.06 -6.60
N TYR A 181 24.20 -21.00 -6.98
CA TYR A 181 24.22 -19.71 -6.28
C TYR A 181 23.49 -18.60 -7.05
N ALA A 182 23.11 -18.82 -8.30
CA ALA A 182 22.46 -17.83 -9.13
C ALA A 182 21.20 -18.41 -9.78
N TYR A 183 20.08 -17.73 -9.60
CA TYR A 183 18.83 -18.02 -10.30
C TYR A 183 18.24 -16.71 -10.82
N GLY A 184 17.64 -16.78 -11.98
CA GLY A 184 17.01 -15.65 -12.63
C GLY A 184 15.75 -16.07 -13.36
N THR A 185 15.02 -15.12 -13.88
CA THR A 185 13.81 -15.35 -14.67
C THR A 185 14.10 -15.20 -16.14
N ILE A 186 13.67 -16.15 -16.96
CA ILE A 186 13.76 -16.07 -18.42
C ILE A 186 12.80 -15.01 -18.94
N THR A 187 13.32 -13.94 -19.51
CA THR A 187 12.51 -12.82 -20.00
C THR A 187 12.28 -12.85 -21.51
N LYS A 188 13.14 -13.56 -22.25
CA LYS A 188 13.03 -13.69 -23.71
C LYS A 188 13.68 -14.98 -24.19
N ILE A 189 13.09 -15.61 -25.19
CA ILE A 189 13.66 -16.76 -25.92
C ILE A 189 13.60 -16.48 -27.42
N THR A 190 14.67 -16.76 -28.11
CA THR A 190 14.78 -16.69 -29.57
C THR A 190 15.33 -18.02 -30.13
N ASP A 191 15.46 -18.16 -31.44
CA ASP A 191 16.07 -19.36 -32.07
C ASP A 191 17.55 -19.55 -31.71
N LYS A 192 18.22 -18.50 -31.16
CA LYS A 192 19.67 -18.46 -30.94
C LYS A 192 20.07 -18.35 -29.48
N GLU A 193 19.23 -17.72 -28.67
CA GLU A 193 19.56 -17.37 -27.29
C GLU A 193 18.33 -17.29 -26.44
N LEU A 194 18.50 -17.45 -25.12
CA LEU A 194 17.56 -17.00 -24.12
C LEU A 194 18.19 -15.88 -23.27
N VAL A 195 17.34 -14.96 -22.79
CA VAL A 195 17.74 -13.83 -21.95
C VAL A 195 17.18 -14.06 -20.56
N VAL A 196 18.07 -14.02 -19.58
CA VAL A 196 17.74 -14.22 -18.17
C VAL A 196 17.99 -12.93 -17.39
N ASP A 197 17.03 -12.54 -16.59
CA ASP A 197 17.13 -11.45 -15.65
C ASP A 197 17.42 -11.99 -14.24
N PHE A 198 18.58 -11.66 -13.70
CA PHE A 198 19.03 -12.03 -12.36
C PHE A 198 18.78 -10.93 -11.34
N ASN A 199 18.12 -9.83 -11.71
CA ASN A 199 17.69 -8.85 -10.75
C ASN A 199 16.65 -9.45 -9.79
N HIS A 200 16.61 -8.92 -8.56
CA HIS A 200 15.50 -9.23 -7.67
C HIS A 200 14.18 -8.77 -8.32
N GLU A 201 13.11 -9.54 -8.20
CA GLU A 201 11.81 -9.25 -8.84
C GLU A 201 11.21 -7.88 -8.44
N LEU A 202 11.59 -7.36 -7.27
CA LEU A 202 11.17 -6.04 -6.76
C LEU A 202 12.21 -4.93 -7.03
N ALA A 203 13.36 -5.23 -7.64
CA ALA A 203 14.35 -4.22 -8.01
C ALA A 203 13.76 -3.22 -9.02
N GLY A 204 14.01 -1.93 -8.79
CA GLY A 204 13.50 -0.85 -9.62
C GLY A 204 12.01 -0.52 -9.43
N LYS A 205 11.33 -1.17 -8.47
CA LYS A 205 9.91 -0.93 -8.20
C LYS A 205 9.72 -0.11 -6.93
N ASP A 206 8.72 0.76 -6.94
CA ASP A 206 8.22 1.40 -5.74
C ASP A 206 7.38 0.42 -4.92
N LEU A 207 7.62 0.36 -3.63
CA LEU A 207 6.91 -0.52 -2.70
C LEU A 207 5.96 0.31 -1.84
N ILE A 208 4.75 -0.18 -1.65
CA ILE A 208 3.72 0.43 -0.83
C ILE A 208 3.42 -0.50 0.35
N PHE A 209 3.41 0.08 1.55
CA PHE A 209 3.13 -0.60 2.79
C PHE A 209 1.93 0.04 3.46
N ASP A 210 0.84 -0.68 3.53
CA ASP A 210 -0.33 -0.31 4.31
C ASP A 210 -0.23 -1.01 5.67
N ILE A 211 -0.16 -0.23 6.76
CA ILE A 211 0.04 -0.72 8.13
C ILE A 211 -1.16 -0.30 8.97
N THR A 212 -1.84 -1.26 9.58
CA THR A 212 -3.00 -1.03 10.45
C THR A 212 -2.67 -1.47 11.87
N ILE A 213 -2.88 -0.60 12.85
CA ILE A 213 -2.63 -0.90 14.26
C ILE A 213 -3.79 -1.71 14.83
N LYS A 214 -3.51 -2.90 15.36
CA LYS A 214 -4.51 -3.83 15.92
C LYS A 214 -4.58 -3.80 17.45
N SER A 215 -3.44 -3.64 18.11
CA SER A 215 -3.39 -3.42 19.57
C SER A 215 -2.18 -2.60 19.98
N ILE A 216 -2.29 -1.94 21.12
CA ILE A 216 -1.24 -1.22 21.83
C ILE A 216 -1.25 -1.77 23.26
N ASN A 217 -0.12 -2.34 23.73
CA ASN A 217 0.02 -3.02 25.02
C ASN A 217 1.12 -2.38 25.87
#